data_13f72bc8c1af075fc33421042dfda86e
#
_entry.id   13f72bc8c1af075fc33421042dfda86e
#
_cell.length_a   1.000
_cell.length_b   1.000
_cell.length_c   1.000
_cell.angle_alpha   90.00
_cell.angle_beta   90.00
_cell.angle_gamma   90.00
#
_symmetry.space_group_name_H-M   'P 1'
#
loop_
_entity.id
_entity.type
_entity.pdbx_description
1 polymer ?
#
loop_
_entity_poly.entity_id
_entity_poly.type
_entity_poly.pdbx_seq_one_letter_code
_entity_poly.pdbx_strand_id
1 'polypeptide(L)'
;MKQIEKWLSVCLMLFWTLALNAQQTERRAYYTPEDKVIFQRYIDTMQSKRTLPMNELMIQTALFFEGSPYVASTLEKEPEGLVINLRELDCTTFMETVLALCRTLKGDQHTFEAYCDHLQYLRYRHGTITDYTD
;
A
#
# COMPACT_ATOMS: atom_id res chain seq x y z
N MET A 1 32.11 -0.59 -39.53
CA MET A 1 32.57 -0.61 -38.12
C MET A 1 31.84 0.42 -37.25
N LYS A 2 31.76 1.67 -37.58
CA LYS A 2 31.08 2.71 -36.76
C LYS A 2 29.58 2.51 -36.53
N GLN A 3 28.89 1.78 -37.39
CA GLN A 3 27.45 1.48 -37.21
C GLN A 3 27.22 0.39 -36.16
N ILE A 4 28.08 -0.63 -36.09
CA ILE A 4 27.97 -1.75 -35.18
C ILE A 4 28.22 -1.29 -33.72
N GLU A 5 29.17 -0.38 -33.51
CA GLU A 5 29.44 0.18 -32.17
C GLU A 5 28.26 0.99 -31.62
N LYS A 6 27.52 1.71 -32.47
CA LYS A 6 26.31 2.44 -32.08
C LYS A 6 25.19 1.51 -31.64
N TRP A 7 24.98 0.39 -32.35
CA TRP A 7 23.96 -0.60 -31.99
C TRP A 7 24.33 -1.37 -30.70
N LEU A 8 25.59 -1.68 -30.50
CA LEU A 8 26.10 -2.27 -29.25
C LEU A 8 25.89 -1.34 -28.06
N SER A 9 26.15 -0.04 -28.22
CA SER A 9 25.94 0.94 -27.15
C SER A 9 24.44 1.11 -26.78
N VAL A 10 23.56 1.13 -27.77
CA VAL A 10 22.10 1.19 -27.54
C VAL A 10 21.57 -0.07 -26.87
N CYS A 11 22.03 -1.25 -27.27
CA CYS A 11 21.67 -2.52 -26.63
C CYS A 11 22.16 -2.58 -25.17
N LEU A 12 23.38 -2.09 -24.90
CA LEU A 12 23.90 -2.03 -23.53
C LEU A 12 23.09 -1.10 -22.64
N MET A 13 22.69 0.07 -23.14
CA MET A 13 21.84 1.01 -22.39
C MET A 13 20.44 0.45 -22.13
N LEU A 14 19.84 -0.27 -23.09
CA LEU A 14 18.56 -0.96 -22.90
C LEU A 14 18.65 -2.10 -21.89
N PHE A 15 19.75 -2.82 -21.85
CA PHE A 15 20.00 -3.87 -20.83
C PHE A 15 20.16 -3.28 -19.42
N TRP A 16 20.80 -2.11 -19.28
CA TRP A 16 20.95 -1.42 -17.99
C TRP A 16 19.63 -0.88 -17.47
N THR A 17 18.75 -0.37 -18.33
CA THR A 17 17.41 0.10 -17.91
C THR A 17 16.50 -1.06 -17.48
N LEU A 18 16.62 -2.23 -18.09
CA LEU A 18 15.90 -3.45 -17.68
C LEU A 18 16.43 -4.00 -16.34
N ALA A 19 17.72 -3.92 -16.08
CA ALA A 19 18.33 -4.38 -14.83
C ALA A 19 17.98 -3.48 -13.63
N LEU A 20 17.79 -2.18 -13.85
CA LEU A 20 17.38 -1.22 -12.80
C LEU A 20 15.93 -1.43 -12.34
N ASN A 21 15.06 -2.00 -13.16
CA ASN A 21 13.69 -2.34 -12.78
C ASN A 21 13.57 -3.69 -12.03
N ALA A 22 14.62 -4.49 -11.98
CA ALA A 22 14.60 -5.83 -11.35
C ALA A 22 14.90 -5.81 -9.84
N GLN A 23 15.15 -4.66 -9.23
CA GLN A 23 15.41 -4.51 -7.79
C GLN A 23 14.22 -3.95 -7.00
N GLN A 24 12.99 -4.17 -7.44
CA GLN A 24 11.88 -4.13 -6.50
C GLN A 24 12.00 -5.36 -5.61
N THR A 25 12.57 -5.18 -4.43
CA THR A 25 12.47 -6.18 -3.36
C THR A 25 10.99 -6.47 -3.18
N GLU A 26 10.53 -7.68 -3.56
CA GLU A 26 9.13 -8.05 -3.40
C GLU A 26 8.76 -7.88 -1.94
N ARG A 27 7.87 -6.91 -1.68
CA ARG A 27 7.32 -6.70 -0.35
C ARG A 27 6.64 -7.99 0.12
N ARG A 28 7.09 -8.53 1.25
CA ARG A 28 6.33 -9.59 1.91
C ARG A 28 5.07 -8.96 2.49
N ALA A 29 3.92 -9.31 1.94
CA ALA A 29 2.62 -8.82 2.36
C ALA A 29 1.66 -9.98 2.63
N TYR A 30 0.95 -9.91 3.76
CA TYR A 30 -0.06 -10.87 4.18
C TYR A 30 -1.44 -10.24 4.05
N TYR A 31 -2.25 -10.76 3.16
CA TYR A 31 -3.64 -10.36 2.95
C TYR A 31 -4.45 -11.50 2.35
N THR A 32 -5.77 -11.36 2.34
CA THR A 32 -6.67 -12.27 1.66
C THR A 32 -7.25 -11.63 0.39
N PRO A 33 -7.81 -12.39 -0.54
CA PRO A 33 -8.52 -11.82 -1.68
C PRO A 33 -9.66 -10.86 -1.28
N GLU A 34 -10.29 -11.11 -0.12
CA GLU A 34 -11.36 -10.28 0.41
C GLU A 34 -10.87 -8.86 0.77
N ASP A 35 -9.64 -8.72 1.25
CA ASP A 35 -9.07 -7.40 1.55
C ASP A 35 -8.98 -6.54 0.29
N LYS A 36 -8.64 -7.12 -0.87
CA LYS A 36 -8.67 -6.41 -2.16
C LYS A 36 -10.08 -6.02 -2.59
N VAL A 37 -11.07 -6.87 -2.33
CA VAL A 37 -12.48 -6.57 -2.63
C VAL A 37 -12.97 -5.41 -1.75
N ILE A 38 -12.64 -5.41 -0.46
CA ILE A 38 -12.99 -4.31 0.47
C ILE A 38 -12.31 -3.02 0.03
N PHE A 39 -11.02 -3.07 -0.33
CA PHE A 39 -10.29 -1.93 -0.85
C PHE A 39 -10.96 -1.34 -2.11
N GLN A 40 -11.29 -2.17 -3.10
CA GLN A 40 -11.93 -1.71 -4.33
C GLN A 40 -13.29 -1.06 -4.03
N ARG A 41 -14.11 -1.70 -3.17
CA ARG A 41 -15.39 -1.14 -2.73
C ARG A 41 -15.20 0.22 -2.03
N TYR A 42 -14.15 0.39 -1.23
CA TYR A 42 -13.81 1.67 -0.62
C TYR A 42 -13.51 2.73 -1.69
N ILE A 43 -12.65 2.44 -2.65
CA ILE A 43 -12.31 3.37 -3.74
C ILE A 43 -13.57 3.78 -4.51
N ASP A 44 -14.39 2.83 -4.92
CA ASP A 44 -15.62 3.08 -5.69
C ASP A 44 -16.62 3.96 -4.90
N THR A 45 -16.77 3.68 -3.60
CA THR A 45 -17.70 4.41 -2.72
C THR A 45 -17.22 5.83 -2.42
N MET A 46 -15.90 6.00 -2.23
CA MET A 46 -15.33 7.24 -1.71
C MET A 46 -14.79 8.17 -2.79
N GLN A 47 -14.74 7.74 -4.06
CA GLN A 47 -14.19 8.53 -5.17
C GLN A 47 -14.82 9.95 -5.27
N SER A 48 -16.12 10.06 -5.11
CA SER A 48 -16.83 11.34 -5.15
C SER A 48 -16.49 12.29 -3.98
N LYS A 49 -15.94 11.75 -2.89
CA LYS A 49 -15.54 12.48 -1.69
C LYS A 49 -14.06 12.86 -1.67
N ARG A 50 -13.32 12.52 -2.70
CA ARG A 50 -11.87 12.75 -2.82
C ARG A 50 -11.46 14.22 -2.58
N THR A 51 -12.30 15.17 -2.94
CA THR A 51 -12.05 16.62 -2.81
C THR A 51 -12.28 17.17 -1.40
N LEU A 52 -12.92 16.41 -0.50
CA LEU A 52 -13.14 16.85 0.88
C LEU A 52 -11.81 17.19 1.59
N PRO A 53 -11.82 18.11 2.55
CA PRO A 53 -10.69 18.29 3.47
C PRO A 53 -10.32 16.98 4.16
N MET A 54 -9.04 16.80 4.53
CA MET A 54 -8.55 15.53 5.08
C MET A 54 -9.32 15.10 6.34
N ASN A 55 -9.62 16.02 7.24
CA ASN A 55 -10.38 15.74 8.46
C ASN A 55 -11.78 15.18 8.18
N GLU A 56 -12.48 15.76 7.20
CA GLU A 56 -13.81 15.29 6.81
C GLU A 56 -13.73 13.94 6.08
N LEU A 57 -12.74 13.78 5.21
CA LEU A 57 -12.50 12.51 4.52
C LEU A 57 -12.18 11.38 5.50
N MET A 58 -11.39 11.65 6.55
CA MET A 58 -11.10 10.66 7.59
C MET A 58 -12.36 10.21 8.33
N ILE A 59 -13.28 11.14 8.65
CA ILE A 59 -14.56 10.79 9.28
C ILE A 59 -15.37 9.89 8.35
N GLN A 60 -15.49 10.25 7.07
CA GLN A 60 -16.23 9.47 6.09
C GLN A 60 -15.60 8.07 5.87
N THR A 61 -14.28 7.99 5.87
CA THR A 61 -13.56 6.72 5.78
C THR A 61 -13.75 5.88 7.03
N ALA A 62 -13.73 6.47 8.21
CA ALA A 62 -14.02 5.77 9.46
C ALA A 62 -15.45 5.17 9.46
N LEU A 63 -16.43 5.92 8.99
CA LEU A 63 -17.82 5.45 8.86
C LEU A 63 -17.98 4.31 7.83
N PHE A 64 -17.11 4.22 6.83
CA PHE A 64 -17.11 3.09 5.90
C PHE A 64 -16.87 1.74 6.61
N PHE A 65 -16.13 1.75 7.72
CA PHE A 65 -15.83 0.56 8.54
C PHE A 65 -16.80 0.37 9.70
N GLU A 66 -17.89 1.15 9.78
CA GLU A 66 -18.90 0.96 10.83
C GLU A 66 -19.45 -0.49 10.80
N GLY A 67 -19.45 -1.13 11.97
CA GLY A 67 -19.89 -2.52 12.10
C GLY A 67 -18.82 -3.58 11.81
N SER A 68 -17.58 -3.20 11.45
CA SER A 68 -16.49 -4.16 11.32
C SER A 68 -16.17 -4.79 12.68
N PRO A 69 -15.89 -6.12 12.74
CA PRO A 69 -15.52 -6.78 13.99
C PRO A 69 -14.25 -6.19 14.61
N TYR A 70 -14.25 -6.06 15.94
CA TYR A 70 -13.04 -5.74 16.69
C TYR A 70 -12.24 -7.00 16.97
N VAL A 71 -11.01 -7.09 16.46
CA VAL A 71 -10.10 -8.21 16.69
C VAL A 71 -8.69 -7.68 16.92
N ALA A 72 -8.13 -7.98 18.11
CA ALA A 72 -6.77 -7.60 18.48
C ALA A 72 -5.72 -8.60 17.95
N SER A 73 -4.45 -8.18 17.95
CA SER A 73 -3.29 -9.04 17.63
C SER A 73 -3.33 -9.66 16.23
N THR A 74 -3.86 -8.95 15.25
CA THR A 74 -3.93 -9.45 13.87
C THR A 74 -2.63 -9.27 13.08
N LEU A 75 -1.65 -8.54 13.62
CA LEU A 75 -0.40 -8.20 12.93
C LEU A 75 0.71 -9.22 13.12
N GLU A 76 0.58 -10.13 14.07
CA GLU A 76 1.61 -11.11 14.43
C GLU A 76 1.72 -12.21 13.37
N LYS A 77 2.67 -12.05 12.44
CA LYS A 77 2.98 -13.02 11.37
C LYS A 77 4.48 -13.25 11.27
N GLU A 78 4.86 -14.51 11.16
CA GLU A 78 6.25 -14.93 10.94
C GLU A 78 6.42 -15.54 9.53
N PRO A 79 7.47 -15.17 8.82
CA PRO A 79 8.43 -14.10 9.08
C PRO A 79 7.81 -12.71 8.91
N GLU A 80 8.41 -11.66 9.53
CA GLU A 80 7.88 -10.29 9.53
C GLU A 80 7.52 -9.79 8.12
N GLY A 81 6.42 -9.09 8.02
CA GLY A 81 5.91 -8.55 6.77
C GLY A 81 4.70 -7.65 6.95
N LEU A 82 4.33 -6.93 5.92
CA LEU A 82 3.17 -6.05 5.97
C LEU A 82 1.88 -6.86 6.05
N VAL A 83 1.20 -6.82 7.18
CA VAL A 83 -0.12 -7.43 7.32
C VAL A 83 -1.21 -6.44 6.97
N ILE A 84 -2.07 -6.80 6.01
CA ILE A 84 -3.26 -6.06 5.62
C ILE A 84 -4.49 -6.86 6.07
N ASN A 85 -5.32 -6.29 6.92
CA ASN A 85 -6.61 -6.86 7.32
C ASN A 85 -7.66 -5.75 7.33
N LEU A 86 -8.48 -5.70 6.30
CA LEU A 86 -9.59 -4.75 6.16
C LEU A 86 -10.91 -5.31 6.66
N ARG A 87 -10.94 -6.58 7.07
CA ARG A 87 -12.14 -7.31 7.52
C ARG A 87 -12.39 -7.16 9.01
N GLU A 88 -11.31 -7.01 9.78
CA GLU A 88 -11.28 -7.01 11.24
C GLU A 88 -10.22 -6.00 11.70
N LEU A 89 -10.54 -5.15 12.64
CA LEU A 89 -9.69 -4.04 13.05
C LEU A 89 -9.70 -3.88 14.56
N ASP A 90 -8.55 -3.54 15.14
CA ASP A 90 -8.44 -2.96 16.49
C ASP A 90 -8.29 -1.45 16.42
N CYS A 91 -8.14 -0.76 17.55
CA CYS A 91 -8.04 0.68 17.59
C CYS A 91 -6.81 1.22 16.82
N THR A 92 -5.68 0.54 16.84
CA THR A 92 -4.45 0.95 16.17
C THR A 92 -4.56 0.70 14.67
N THR A 93 -4.88 -0.53 14.27
CA THR A 93 -5.01 -0.92 12.87
C THR A 93 -6.14 -0.16 12.17
N PHE A 94 -7.21 0.19 12.90
CA PHE A 94 -8.28 1.07 12.39
C PHE A 94 -7.74 2.45 12.00
N MET A 95 -7.01 3.11 12.90
CA MET A 95 -6.46 4.44 12.64
C MET A 95 -5.45 4.44 11.49
N GLU A 96 -4.55 3.46 11.46
CA GLU A 96 -3.59 3.28 10.37
C GLU A 96 -4.29 3.07 9.02
N THR A 97 -5.29 2.19 8.99
CA THR A 97 -6.08 1.87 7.81
C THR A 97 -6.83 3.10 7.29
N VAL A 98 -7.54 3.83 8.16
CA VAL A 98 -8.27 5.05 7.79
C VAL A 98 -7.32 6.08 7.18
N LEU A 99 -6.17 6.33 7.81
CA LEU A 99 -5.21 7.31 7.31
C LEU A 99 -4.57 6.87 6.00
N ALA A 100 -4.16 5.60 5.87
CA ALA A 100 -3.56 5.07 4.66
C ALA A 100 -4.53 5.13 3.47
N LEU A 101 -5.81 4.76 3.67
CA LEU A 101 -6.84 4.83 2.65
C LEU A 101 -7.13 6.26 2.21
N CYS A 102 -7.21 7.21 3.15
CA CYS A 102 -7.38 8.64 2.82
C CYS A 102 -6.21 9.18 2.01
N ARG A 103 -4.98 8.82 2.35
CA ARG A 103 -3.77 9.19 1.59
C ARG A 103 -3.79 8.60 0.18
N THR A 104 -4.19 7.34 0.05
CA THR A 104 -4.33 6.67 -1.24
C THR A 104 -5.38 7.36 -2.12
N LEU A 105 -6.56 7.65 -1.55
CA LEU A 105 -7.64 8.29 -2.30
C LEU A 105 -7.30 9.72 -2.73
N LYS A 106 -6.52 10.46 -1.94
CA LYS A 106 -6.06 11.81 -2.29
C LYS A 106 -4.84 11.83 -3.21
N GLY A 107 -4.11 10.73 -3.30
CA GLY A 107 -2.94 10.59 -4.17
C GLY A 107 -3.31 10.44 -5.64
N ASP A 108 -2.29 10.25 -6.47
CA ASP A 108 -2.47 10.08 -7.91
C ASP A 108 -2.75 8.63 -8.32
N GLN A 109 -2.41 7.67 -7.45
CA GLN A 109 -2.58 6.24 -7.68
C GLN A 109 -3.58 5.65 -6.68
N HIS A 110 -4.71 5.16 -7.19
CA HIS A 110 -5.77 4.53 -6.41
C HIS A 110 -5.68 3.01 -6.50
N THR A 111 -4.48 2.47 -6.28
CA THR A 111 -4.19 1.04 -6.38
C THR A 111 -4.00 0.41 -4.99
N PHE A 112 -4.21 -0.90 -4.90
CA PHE A 112 -3.96 -1.64 -3.66
C PHE A 112 -2.48 -1.56 -3.24
N GLU A 113 -1.57 -1.51 -4.19
CA GLU A 113 -0.13 -1.33 -3.96
C GLU A 113 0.18 0.04 -3.34
N ALA A 114 -0.43 1.11 -3.85
CA ALA A 114 -0.27 2.46 -3.27
C ALA A 114 -0.82 2.52 -1.82
N TYR A 115 -1.93 1.83 -1.55
CA TYR A 115 -2.43 1.68 -0.18
C TYR A 115 -1.43 0.93 0.71
N CYS A 116 -0.86 -0.17 0.23
CA CYS A 116 0.17 -0.91 0.95
C CYS A 116 1.40 -0.04 1.24
N ASP A 117 1.83 0.80 0.30
CA ASP A 117 2.95 1.74 0.50
C ASP A 117 2.66 2.74 1.61
N HIS A 118 1.48 3.33 1.60
CA HIS A 118 1.06 4.26 2.65
C HIS A 118 0.95 3.58 4.02
N LEU A 119 0.39 2.38 4.08
CA LEU A 119 0.25 1.62 5.31
C LEU A 119 1.62 1.22 5.88
N GLN A 120 2.53 0.73 5.04
CA GLN A 120 3.89 0.39 5.42
C GLN A 120 4.64 1.60 5.97
N TYR A 121 4.54 2.76 5.32
CA TYR A 121 5.16 4.00 5.78
C TYR A 121 4.64 4.46 7.14
N LEU A 122 3.37 4.23 7.45
CA LEU A 122 2.76 4.60 8.73
C LEU A 122 3.19 3.65 9.85
N ARG A 123 3.29 2.37 9.55
CA ARG A 123 3.51 1.30 10.55
C ARG A 123 4.98 1.09 10.88
N TYR A 124 5.85 1.20 9.88
CA TYR A 124 7.27 0.91 10.03
C TYR A 124 8.11 2.18 9.94
N ARG A 125 9.11 2.29 10.82
CA ARG A 125 10.04 3.43 10.82
C ARG A 125 10.68 3.59 9.46
N HIS A 126 10.58 4.79 8.88
CA HIS A 126 11.04 5.10 7.51
C HIS A 126 10.44 4.22 6.41
N GLY A 127 9.33 3.53 6.69
CA GLY A 127 8.70 2.62 5.74
C GLY A 127 9.50 1.34 5.45
N THR A 128 10.46 0.98 6.29
CA THR A 128 11.32 -0.19 6.08
C THR A 128 10.94 -1.30 7.05
N ILE A 129 10.57 -2.47 6.52
CA ILE A 129 10.29 -3.67 7.32
C ILE A 129 11.63 -4.33 7.61
N THR A 130 12.09 -4.27 8.84
CA THR A 130 13.36 -4.86 9.27
C THR A 130 13.13 -6.04 10.20
N ASP A 131 12.39 -5.83 11.29
CA ASP A 131 12.23 -6.82 12.33
C ASP A 131 11.13 -6.31 13.32
N TYR A 132 10.70 -7.14 14.24
CA TYR A 132 9.63 -6.87 15.23
C TYR A 132 9.97 -5.76 16.24
N THR A 133 11.16 -5.21 16.20
CA THR A 133 11.65 -4.18 17.14
C THR A 133 11.60 -2.74 16.62
N ASP A 134 10.99 -2.51 15.46
CA ASP A 134 10.92 -1.16 14.85
C ASP A 134 9.75 -0.31 15.35
#